data_1b04c569220216268ad29db58166e690
#
_entry.id   1b04c569220216268ad29db58166e690
#
_cell.length_a   1.000
_cell.length_b   1.000
_cell.length_c   1.000
_cell.angle_alpha   90.00
_cell.angle_beta   90.00
_cell.angle_gamma   90.00
#
_symmetry.space_group_name_H-M   'P 1'
#
loop_
_entity.id
_entity.type
_entity.pdbx_description
1 polymer ?
#
loop_
_entity_poly.entity_id
_entity_poly.type
_entity_poly.pdbx_seq_one_letter_code
_entity_poly.pdbx_strand_id
1 'polypeptide(L)'
;MAISNIANLVKEMASEYGASNAVIIPRNCEKPSPVILRNINFAELQTSIDDASRGMLEIGIRPGMRVVVMVRPGIEFFQTVFSLFQIGATVVAIDPGLGMNGIGACVNEAQPDAFIGIPLANLARKMLGWGKATIKHCISVGFFPFATSWSKIIRIGQASRQKFDGDIHDPAAILFTSGSTGISKGVVYQHDQFHAQVQALKSLYAIEPGEIDLPTFPLFGLFSPAMGMTTVIPEMDFTRPASANPEKIAGAIRHFQITNLFASPALLRRLSLLPGVIKFPSIKRVLSAGAPVPATEIANLAKRLNPAIQVFTPYGATEALPLASIGSDEILVETTFKTAMGFGVCVGKPVPGVTIRIMKIDDEPIQSWDDQLLVSGGTIGEIVASGPMVTKHYMNRPDQESRAKMKGLDGQIYHRMGDLGYLDLQGRLWFCGRKSQRIIQGNKIHHTVPCEGIFDSVQGVFRSALVGVGPVGLQEPVVCIQKKDPVEDEARLQEMILGIAKQFDQTKDVKKVLFHPSFPMDIRHNSKIRREDLSLWANEVLA
;
A
#
# COMPACT_ATOMS: atom_id res chain seq x y z
N MET A 1 -24.22 -1.44 -13.20
CA MET A 1 -23.52 -2.08 -14.34
C MET A 1 -23.32 -3.55 -13.97
N ALA A 2 -23.46 -4.45 -14.93
CA ALA A 2 -23.09 -5.84 -14.69
C ALA A 2 -21.58 -5.89 -14.34
N ILE A 3 -21.23 -6.67 -13.32
CA ILE A 3 -19.84 -6.89 -12.94
C ILE A 3 -19.17 -7.61 -14.12
N SER A 4 -18.03 -7.11 -14.57
CA SER A 4 -17.27 -7.73 -15.66
C SER A 4 -15.89 -8.13 -15.20
N ASN A 5 -15.20 -8.98 -15.96
CA ASN A 5 -13.80 -9.30 -15.70
C ASN A 5 -12.97 -8.03 -15.77
N ILE A 6 -12.12 -7.77 -14.76
CA ILE A 6 -11.31 -6.53 -14.67
C ILE A 6 -10.39 -6.34 -15.88
N ALA A 7 -9.98 -7.43 -16.56
CA ALA A 7 -9.17 -7.36 -17.78
C ALA A 7 -9.90 -6.65 -18.95
N ASN A 8 -11.24 -6.63 -18.94
CA ASN A 8 -12.01 -5.95 -19.97
C ASN A 8 -11.74 -4.44 -20.03
N LEU A 9 -11.35 -3.82 -18.91
CA LEU A 9 -11.01 -2.39 -18.91
C LEU A 9 -9.80 -2.07 -19.80
N VAL A 10 -8.79 -2.95 -19.83
CA VAL A 10 -7.64 -2.77 -20.75
C VAL A 10 -8.07 -2.96 -22.19
N LYS A 11 -8.97 -3.92 -22.46
CA LYS A 11 -9.53 -4.15 -23.79
C LYS A 11 -10.36 -2.95 -24.30
N GLU A 12 -11.14 -2.32 -23.43
CA GLU A 12 -11.86 -1.07 -23.73
C GLU A 12 -10.88 0.05 -24.09
N MET A 13 -9.84 0.27 -23.28
CA MET A 13 -8.81 1.28 -23.57
C MET A 13 -8.05 0.97 -24.87
N ALA A 14 -7.79 -0.29 -25.18
CA ALA A 14 -7.17 -0.68 -26.45
C ALA A 14 -8.04 -0.37 -27.66
N SER A 15 -9.37 -0.46 -27.52
CA SER A 15 -10.32 -0.12 -28.58
C SER A 15 -10.40 1.38 -28.83
N GLU A 16 -10.29 2.21 -27.80
CA GLU A 16 -10.42 3.67 -27.88
C GLU A 16 -9.09 4.37 -28.14
N TYR A 17 -8.01 3.91 -27.51
CA TYR A 17 -6.69 4.57 -27.48
C TYR A 17 -5.57 3.68 -28.01
N GLY A 18 -5.88 2.75 -28.90
CA GLY A 18 -4.99 1.66 -29.33
C GLY A 18 -3.57 2.10 -29.73
N ALA A 19 -3.43 3.25 -30.40
CA ALA A 19 -2.14 3.76 -30.85
C ALA A 19 -1.31 4.46 -29.74
N SER A 20 -1.94 4.82 -28.61
CA SER A 20 -1.27 5.49 -27.50
C SER A 20 -0.40 4.51 -26.71
N ASN A 21 0.71 4.99 -26.15
CA ASN A 21 1.55 4.14 -25.30
C ASN A 21 0.79 3.69 -24.03
N ALA A 22 0.80 2.40 -23.76
CA ALA A 22 0.28 1.83 -22.50
C ALA A 22 1.38 1.73 -21.45
N VAL A 23 2.59 1.27 -21.84
CA VAL A 23 3.73 1.12 -20.94
C VAL A 23 5.02 1.61 -21.61
N ILE A 24 5.81 2.38 -20.89
CA ILE A 24 7.14 2.86 -21.31
C ILE A 24 8.17 2.47 -20.27
N ILE A 25 9.30 1.91 -20.70
CA ILE A 25 10.44 1.56 -19.85
C ILE A 25 11.64 2.40 -20.25
N PRO A 26 11.89 3.54 -19.57
CA PRO A 26 13.03 4.40 -19.83
C PRO A 26 14.26 3.98 -19.04
N ARG A 27 15.43 4.54 -19.45
CA ARG A 27 16.68 4.56 -18.68
C ARG A 27 17.39 5.88 -18.77
N ASN A 28 18.33 6.10 -17.84
CA ASN A 28 19.17 7.32 -17.78
C ASN A 28 18.32 8.61 -17.73
N CYS A 29 17.22 8.60 -17.01
CA CYS A 29 16.31 9.75 -16.94
C CYS A 29 16.93 10.99 -16.27
N GLU A 30 18.01 10.83 -15.50
CA GLU A 30 18.81 11.92 -14.94
C GLU A 30 19.62 12.68 -16.00
N LYS A 31 19.82 12.08 -17.18
CA LYS A 31 20.58 12.69 -18.29
C LYS A 31 19.68 13.56 -19.19
N PRO A 32 20.25 14.50 -19.95
CA PRO A 32 19.50 15.34 -20.90
C PRO A 32 18.72 14.55 -21.95
N SER A 33 19.22 13.37 -22.34
CA SER A 33 18.58 12.50 -23.34
C SER A 33 18.36 11.11 -22.74
N PRO A 34 17.18 10.85 -22.15
CA PRO A 34 16.84 9.51 -21.68
C PRO A 34 16.68 8.55 -22.86
N VAL A 35 16.94 7.28 -22.62
CA VAL A 35 16.75 6.22 -23.61
C VAL A 35 15.46 5.48 -23.29
N ILE A 36 14.54 5.39 -24.25
CA ILE A 36 13.41 4.45 -24.17
C ILE A 36 13.95 3.09 -24.57
N LEU A 37 14.03 2.16 -23.60
CA LEU A 37 14.47 0.79 -23.86
C LEU A 37 13.41 -0.02 -24.56
N ARG A 38 12.18 0.10 -24.08
CA ARG A 38 11.02 -0.62 -24.58
C ARG A 38 9.76 0.20 -24.33
N ASN A 39 8.83 0.11 -25.22
CA ASN A 39 7.46 0.57 -25.01
C ASN A 39 6.50 -0.38 -25.70
N ILE A 40 5.23 -0.27 -25.35
CA ILE A 40 4.11 -0.99 -25.97
C ILE A 40 2.90 -0.07 -25.97
N ASN A 41 2.17 -0.02 -27.07
CA ASN A 41 0.90 0.70 -27.13
C ASN A 41 -0.26 -0.17 -26.60
N PHE A 42 -1.45 0.43 -26.44
CA PHE A 42 -2.61 -0.29 -25.89
C PHE A 42 -3.07 -1.45 -26.79
N ALA A 43 -3.07 -1.29 -28.11
CA ALA A 43 -3.46 -2.34 -29.04
C ALA A 43 -2.48 -3.54 -29.01
N GLU A 44 -1.18 -3.25 -28.96
CA GLU A 44 -0.13 -4.26 -28.84
C GLU A 44 -0.18 -4.95 -27.47
N LEU A 45 -0.45 -4.20 -26.39
CA LEU A 45 -0.61 -4.76 -25.05
C LEU A 45 -1.79 -5.73 -25.02
N GLN A 46 -2.95 -5.35 -25.52
CA GLN A 46 -4.13 -6.23 -25.58
C GLN A 46 -3.88 -7.46 -26.42
N THR A 47 -3.28 -7.30 -27.62
CA THR A 47 -2.91 -8.43 -28.48
C THR A 47 -1.99 -9.41 -27.74
N SER A 48 -0.99 -8.90 -27.01
CA SER A 48 -0.07 -9.74 -26.26
C SER A 48 -0.71 -10.41 -25.04
N ILE A 49 -1.70 -9.76 -24.41
CA ILE A 49 -2.54 -10.34 -23.35
C ILE A 49 -3.35 -11.50 -23.92
N ASP A 50 -3.97 -11.34 -25.08
CA ASP A 50 -4.75 -12.37 -25.76
C ASP A 50 -3.86 -13.57 -26.13
N ASP A 51 -2.68 -13.32 -26.68
CA ASP A 51 -1.71 -14.37 -27.02
C ASP A 51 -1.24 -15.12 -25.76
N ALA A 52 -0.90 -14.41 -24.69
CA ALA A 52 -0.50 -15.02 -23.43
C ALA A 52 -1.64 -15.87 -22.83
N SER A 53 -2.88 -15.37 -22.88
CA SER A 53 -4.08 -16.07 -22.43
C SER A 53 -4.25 -17.42 -23.14
N ARG A 54 -4.24 -17.40 -24.47
CA ARG A 54 -4.33 -18.61 -25.29
C ARG A 54 -3.17 -19.58 -25.02
N GLY A 55 -1.93 -19.05 -24.96
CA GLY A 55 -0.75 -19.85 -24.69
C GLY A 55 -0.78 -20.53 -23.31
N MET A 56 -1.29 -19.83 -22.29
CA MET A 56 -1.46 -20.43 -20.95
C MET A 56 -2.55 -21.50 -20.94
N LEU A 57 -3.66 -21.29 -21.63
CA LEU A 57 -4.70 -22.32 -21.78
C LEU A 57 -4.16 -23.56 -22.49
N GLU A 58 -3.36 -23.41 -23.55
CA GLU A 58 -2.76 -24.54 -24.27
C GLU A 58 -1.83 -25.41 -23.40
N ILE A 59 -1.08 -24.78 -22.51
CA ILE A 59 -0.20 -25.54 -21.59
C ILE A 59 -0.92 -26.06 -20.34
N GLY A 60 -2.24 -25.84 -20.22
CA GLY A 60 -3.07 -26.43 -19.17
C GLY A 60 -3.36 -25.55 -17.97
N ILE A 61 -3.06 -24.25 -17.98
CA ILE A 61 -3.57 -23.31 -16.96
C ILE A 61 -5.06 -23.08 -17.24
N ARG A 62 -5.90 -23.15 -16.20
CA ARG A 62 -7.37 -23.13 -16.32
C ARG A 62 -7.98 -22.10 -15.36
N PRO A 63 -9.24 -21.68 -15.58
CA PRO A 63 -10.00 -20.89 -14.61
C PRO A 63 -9.95 -21.50 -13.22
N GLY A 64 -9.86 -20.67 -12.20
CA GLY A 64 -9.79 -21.06 -10.78
C GLY A 64 -8.42 -21.56 -10.31
N MET A 65 -7.46 -21.83 -11.21
CA MET A 65 -6.08 -22.18 -10.82
C MET A 65 -5.38 -20.97 -10.19
N ARG A 66 -4.64 -21.22 -9.11
CA ARG A 66 -3.84 -20.23 -8.40
C ARG A 66 -2.44 -20.14 -8.99
N VAL A 67 -2.03 -18.96 -9.40
CA VAL A 67 -0.77 -18.71 -10.08
C VAL A 67 0.07 -17.68 -9.33
N VAL A 68 1.19 -18.10 -8.75
CA VAL A 68 2.14 -17.17 -8.14
C VAL A 68 2.83 -16.35 -9.22
N VAL A 69 2.82 -15.01 -9.06
CA VAL A 69 3.46 -14.08 -9.98
C VAL A 69 4.61 -13.37 -9.28
N MET A 70 5.85 -13.67 -9.72
CA MET A 70 7.09 -13.04 -9.27
C MET A 70 7.87 -12.46 -10.45
N VAL A 71 7.21 -11.56 -11.17
CA VAL A 71 7.73 -10.85 -12.34
C VAL A 71 8.07 -9.41 -11.96
N ARG A 72 9.17 -8.88 -12.50
CA ARG A 72 9.53 -7.47 -12.25
C ARG A 72 8.52 -6.54 -12.94
N PRO A 73 8.27 -5.35 -12.36
CA PRO A 73 7.48 -4.32 -13.04
C PRO A 73 8.02 -4.03 -14.44
N GLY A 74 7.13 -4.07 -15.42
CA GLY A 74 7.47 -3.93 -16.84
C GLY A 74 6.35 -4.48 -17.72
N ILE A 75 6.56 -4.55 -19.02
CA ILE A 75 5.56 -5.00 -19.99
C ILE A 75 5.06 -6.41 -19.63
N GLU A 76 5.98 -7.34 -19.35
CA GLU A 76 5.65 -8.72 -19.03
C GLU A 76 4.85 -8.87 -17.72
N PHE A 77 4.98 -7.93 -16.79
CA PHE A 77 4.15 -7.90 -15.57
C PHE A 77 2.68 -7.65 -15.92
N PHE A 78 2.39 -6.62 -16.71
CA PHE A 78 1.02 -6.32 -17.16
C PHE A 78 0.45 -7.44 -18.02
N GLN A 79 1.22 -7.94 -18.98
CA GLN A 79 0.83 -9.08 -19.81
C GLN A 79 0.45 -10.28 -18.93
N THR A 80 1.29 -10.64 -17.94
CA THR A 80 1.06 -11.80 -17.07
C THR A 80 -0.20 -11.64 -16.25
N VAL A 81 -0.35 -10.49 -15.55
CA VAL A 81 -1.46 -10.31 -14.62
C VAL A 81 -2.80 -10.21 -15.37
N PHE A 82 -2.87 -9.40 -16.43
CA PHE A 82 -4.12 -9.24 -17.18
C PHE A 82 -4.51 -10.49 -17.97
N SER A 83 -3.55 -11.27 -18.47
CA SER A 83 -3.87 -12.54 -19.12
C SER A 83 -4.39 -13.60 -18.14
N LEU A 84 -3.88 -13.62 -16.89
CA LEU A 84 -4.41 -14.47 -15.83
C LEU A 84 -5.84 -14.06 -15.45
N PHE A 85 -6.09 -12.77 -15.28
CA PHE A 85 -7.45 -12.28 -15.06
C PHE A 85 -8.39 -12.67 -16.20
N GLN A 86 -7.94 -12.48 -17.46
CA GLN A 86 -8.74 -12.76 -18.65
C GLN A 86 -9.17 -14.23 -18.77
N ILE A 87 -8.32 -15.17 -18.37
CA ILE A 87 -8.64 -16.61 -18.37
C ILE A 87 -9.27 -17.10 -17.05
N GLY A 88 -9.57 -16.21 -16.11
CA GLY A 88 -10.16 -16.56 -14.81
C GLY A 88 -9.23 -17.32 -13.87
N ALA A 89 -7.92 -17.19 -14.03
CA ALA A 89 -6.94 -17.75 -13.09
C ALA A 89 -6.64 -16.74 -11.97
N THR A 90 -6.53 -17.22 -10.74
CA THR A 90 -6.30 -16.41 -9.56
C THR A 90 -4.82 -15.98 -9.45
N VAL A 91 -4.55 -14.70 -9.50
CA VAL A 91 -3.20 -14.14 -9.30
C VAL A 91 -2.82 -14.22 -7.82
N VAL A 92 -1.71 -14.87 -7.49
CA VAL A 92 -1.14 -14.86 -6.14
C VAL A 92 0.07 -13.93 -6.13
N ALA A 93 -0.08 -12.77 -5.50
CA ALA A 93 0.98 -11.78 -5.34
C ALA A 93 1.52 -11.81 -3.90
N ILE A 94 2.83 -11.92 -3.77
CA ILE A 94 3.51 -12.02 -2.47
C ILE A 94 4.51 -10.88 -2.37
N ASP A 95 4.46 -10.15 -1.25
CA ASP A 95 5.39 -9.06 -0.97
C ASP A 95 6.84 -9.59 -0.83
N PRO A 96 7.77 -9.16 -1.70
CA PRO A 96 9.17 -9.58 -1.58
C PRO A 96 9.85 -9.13 -0.27
N GLY A 97 9.30 -8.12 0.41
CA GLY A 97 9.77 -7.65 1.72
C GLY A 97 9.62 -8.67 2.86
N LEU A 98 8.87 -9.75 2.65
CA LEU A 98 8.71 -10.84 3.64
C LEU A 98 9.96 -11.71 3.81
N GLY A 99 10.97 -11.55 2.95
CA GLY A 99 12.16 -12.39 2.94
C GLY A 99 11.87 -13.83 2.48
N MET A 100 12.92 -14.60 2.26
CA MET A 100 12.82 -15.91 1.61
C MET A 100 11.93 -16.91 2.37
N ASN A 101 12.01 -16.92 3.71
CA ASN A 101 11.21 -17.81 4.55
C ASN A 101 9.73 -17.41 4.54
N GLY A 102 9.44 -16.11 4.65
CA GLY A 102 8.08 -15.58 4.60
C GLY A 102 7.41 -15.83 3.24
N ILE A 103 8.15 -15.60 2.14
CA ILE A 103 7.69 -15.93 0.79
C ILE A 103 7.35 -17.42 0.67
N GLY A 104 8.24 -18.30 1.13
CA GLY A 104 8.01 -19.75 1.10
C GLY A 104 6.77 -20.17 1.87
N ALA A 105 6.55 -19.59 3.04
CA ALA A 105 5.35 -19.83 3.85
C ALA A 105 4.07 -19.41 3.09
N CYS A 106 4.05 -18.22 2.48
CA CYS A 106 2.92 -17.73 1.68
C CYS A 106 2.65 -18.60 0.45
N VAL A 107 3.70 -19.02 -0.27
CA VAL A 107 3.55 -19.94 -1.42
C VAL A 107 2.94 -21.27 -0.98
N ASN A 108 3.43 -21.85 0.12
CA ASN A 108 2.91 -23.11 0.64
C ASN A 108 1.46 -22.98 1.14
N GLU A 109 1.09 -21.86 1.76
CA GLU A 109 -0.28 -21.59 2.18
C GLU A 109 -1.23 -21.40 1.00
N ALA A 110 -0.78 -20.70 -0.04
CA ALA A 110 -1.56 -20.48 -1.26
C ALA A 110 -1.80 -21.77 -2.06
N GLN A 111 -0.95 -22.80 -1.91
CA GLN A 111 -1.02 -24.05 -2.67
C GLN A 111 -1.24 -23.81 -4.17
N PRO A 112 -0.35 -23.07 -4.85
CA PRO A 112 -0.57 -22.68 -6.23
C PRO A 112 -0.39 -23.86 -7.21
N ASP A 113 -1.10 -23.79 -8.33
CA ASP A 113 -0.99 -24.76 -9.43
C ASP A 113 0.13 -24.41 -10.40
N ALA A 114 0.46 -23.11 -10.49
CA ALA A 114 1.48 -22.60 -11.39
C ALA A 114 2.35 -21.50 -10.75
N PHE A 115 3.53 -21.32 -11.31
CA PHE A 115 4.48 -20.27 -10.90
C PHE A 115 5.02 -19.55 -12.14
N ILE A 116 4.85 -18.23 -12.20
CA ILE A 116 5.40 -17.36 -13.24
C ILE A 116 6.38 -16.40 -12.57
N GLY A 117 7.66 -16.48 -12.92
CA GLY A 117 8.66 -15.64 -12.27
C GLY A 117 9.89 -15.36 -13.12
N ILE A 118 10.71 -14.42 -12.66
CA ILE A 118 12.05 -14.20 -13.24
C ILE A 118 12.95 -15.41 -12.97
N PRO A 119 14.07 -15.59 -13.71
CA PRO A 119 14.98 -16.72 -13.52
C PRO A 119 15.43 -16.92 -12.06
N LEU A 120 15.75 -15.83 -11.36
CA LEU A 120 16.16 -15.88 -9.95
C LEU A 120 15.04 -16.41 -9.03
N ALA A 121 13.79 -15.98 -9.26
CA ALA A 121 12.64 -16.47 -8.49
C ALA A 121 12.37 -17.96 -8.74
N ASN A 122 12.48 -18.40 -10.00
CA ASN A 122 12.37 -19.80 -10.37
C ASN A 122 13.49 -20.66 -9.75
N LEU A 123 14.72 -20.13 -9.69
CA LEU A 123 15.84 -20.78 -9.04
C LEU A 123 15.59 -20.93 -7.53
N ALA A 124 15.23 -19.81 -6.87
CA ALA A 124 14.91 -19.81 -5.44
C ALA A 124 13.81 -20.82 -5.10
N ARG A 125 12.69 -20.79 -5.87
CA ARG A 125 11.60 -21.76 -5.73
C ARG A 125 12.10 -23.22 -5.80
N LYS A 126 12.94 -23.52 -6.80
CA LYS A 126 13.47 -24.88 -6.99
C LYS A 126 14.38 -25.30 -5.85
N MET A 127 15.30 -24.42 -5.43
CA MET A 127 16.25 -24.71 -4.35
C MET A 127 15.59 -24.82 -2.97
N LEU A 128 14.62 -23.98 -2.69
CA LEU A 128 13.93 -23.91 -1.40
C LEU A 128 12.66 -24.78 -1.33
N GLY A 129 12.30 -25.44 -2.44
CA GLY A 129 11.17 -26.36 -2.49
C GLY A 129 9.79 -25.69 -2.39
N TRP A 130 9.67 -24.39 -2.70
CA TRP A 130 8.40 -23.70 -2.64
C TRP A 130 7.35 -24.29 -3.55
N GLY A 131 6.20 -24.65 -2.99
CA GLY A 131 5.07 -25.22 -3.73
C GLY A 131 5.39 -26.56 -4.42
N LYS A 132 6.39 -27.33 -3.95
CA LYS A 132 6.85 -28.59 -4.58
C LYS A 132 5.71 -29.60 -4.77
N ALA A 133 4.74 -29.61 -3.87
CA ALA A 133 3.62 -30.58 -3.91
C ALA A 133 2.51 -30.16 -4.88
N THR A 134 2.35 -28.88 -5.21
CA THR A 134 1.17 -28.36 -5.93
C THR A 134 1.50 -27.77 -7.30
N ILE A 135 2.65 -27.12 -7.48
CA ILE A 135 3.02 -26.46 -8.72
C ILE A 135 3.32 -27.47 -9.83
N LYS A 136 2.48 -27.45 -10.86
CA LYS A 136 2.61 -28.29 -12.05
C LYS A 136 3.21 -27.53 -13.23
N HIS A 137 2.97 -26.21 -13.32
CA HIS A 137 3.40 -25.37 -14.42
C HIS A 137 4.39 -24.32 -13.94
N CYS A 138 5.58 -24.29 -14.56
CA CYS A 138 6.60 -23.30 -14.28
C CYS A 138 6.90 -22.48 -15.53
N ILE A 139 6.75 -21.16 -15.44
CA ILE A 139 7.00 -20.21 -16.53
C ILE A 139 8.07 -19.23 -16.09
N SER A 140 9.01 -18.90 -16.98
CA SER A 140 10.06 -17.94 -16.72
C SER A 140 10.00 -16.73 -17.66
N VAL A 141 9.94 -15.55 -17.08
CA VAL A 141 10.19 -14.30 -17.78
C VAL A 141 11.70 -14.06 -17.82
N GLY A 142 12.32 -14.50 -18.90
CA GLY A 142 13.76 -14.64 -19.07
C GLY A 142 14.17 -16.12 -19.17
N PHE A 143 15.45 -16.36 -19.52
CA PHE A 143 15.94 -17.71 -19.71
C PHE A 143 16.11 -18.47 -18.38
N PHE A 144 15.45 -19.60 -18.25
CA PHE A 144 15.64 -20.58 -17.17
C PHE A 144 15.37 -21.99 -17.71
N PRO A 145 16.35 -22.93 -17.63
CA PRO A 145 16.29 -24.21 -18.37
C PRO A 145 15.18 -25.16 -17.90
N PHE A 146 14.64 -24.95 -16.68
CA PHE A 146 13.64 -25.84 -16.06
C PHE A 146 12.23 -25.23 -16.04
N ALA A 147 11.97 -24.21 -16.86
CA ALA A 147 10.66 -23.60 -17.00
C ALA A 147 10.36 -23.25 -18.47
N THR A 148 9.08 -23.21 -18.82
CA THR A 148 8.66 -22.72 -20.13
C THR A 148 8.94 -21.22 -20.21
N SER A 149 9.63 -20.75 -21.27
CA SER A 149 9.90 -19.31 -21.41
C SER A 149 8.63 -18.54 -21.75
N TRP A 150 8.50 -17.31 -21.25
CA TRP A 150 7.39 -16.42 -21.55
C TRP A 150 7.20 -16.21 -23.06
N SER A 151 8.29 -16.03 -23.80
CA SER A 151 8.25 -15.91 -25.26
C SER A 151 7.71 -17.16 -25.97
N LYS A 152 7.89 -18.35 -25.37
CA LYS A 152 7.28 -19.59 -25.89
C LYS A 152 5.78 -19.60 -25.63
N ILE A 153 5.32 -19.12 -24.47
CA ILE A 153 3.89 -18.99 -24.17
C ILE A 153 3.20 -18.09 -25.20
N ILE A 154 3.76 -16.92 -25.47
CA ILE A 154 3.24 -15.99 -26.50
C ILE A 154 3.16 -16.68 -27.87
N ARG A 155 4.24 -17.36 -28.32
CA ARG A 155 4.24 -18.07 -29.61
C ARG A 155 3.21 -19.19 -29.69
N ILE A 156 3.01 -19.94 -28.62
CA ILE A 156 1.96 -20.97 -28.56
C ILE A 156 0.59 -20.30 -28.73
N GLY A 157 0.34 -19.19 -28.04
CA GLY A 157 -0.92 -18.47 -28.13
C GLY A 157 -1.19 -17.88 -29.52
N GLN A 158 -0.16 -17.37 -30.20
CA GLN A 158 -0.27 -16.88 -31.59
C GLN A 158 -0.69 -17.99 -32.56
N ALA A 159 -0.28 -19.22 -32.33
CA ALA A 159 -0.67 -20.39 -33.15
C ALA A 159 -2.01 -21.02 -32.71
N SER A 160 -2.50 -20.67 -31.51
CA SER A 160 -3.72 -21.26 -30.94
C SER A 160 -4.99 -20.63 -31.49
N ARG A 161 -6.02 -21.46 -31.64
CA ARG A 161 -7.39 -21.03 -31.94
C ARG A 161 -8.33 -21.11 -30.73
N GLN A 162 -7.78 -21.36 -29.53
CA GLN A 162 -8.59 -21.43 -28.32
C GLN A 162 -9.29 -20.08 -28.07
N LYS A 163 -10.54 -20.17 -27.67
CA LYS A 163 -11.34 -19.04 -27.22
C LYS A 163 -11.40 -19.07 -25.71
N PHE A 164 -11.40 -17.92 -25.09
CA PHE A 164 -11.76 -17.73 -23.69
C PHE A 164 -13.08 -16.96 -23.67
N ASP A 165 -13.98 -17.35 -22.79
CA ASP A 165 -15.32 -16.77 -22.68
C ASP A 165 -15.30 -15.37 -22.07
N GLY A 166 -14.23 -15.02 -21.35
CA GLY A 166 -14.13 -13.74 -20.61
C GLY A 166 -15.04 -13.69 -19.40
N ASP A 167 -15.57 -14.84 -18.98
CA ASP A 167 -16.42 -14.94 -17.80
C ASP A 167 -15.69 -14.56 -16.51
N ILE A 168 -16.46 -14.17 -15.51
CA ILE A 168 -15.93 -13.85 -14.20
C ILE A 168 -15.69 -15.16 -13.45
N HIS A 169 -14.44 -15.40 -13.10
CA HIS A 169 -14.06 -16.48 -12.20
C HIS A 169 -13.39 -15.87 -10.97
N ASP A 170 -14.08 -15.82 -9.86
CA ASP A 170 -13.52 -15.39 -8.59
C ASP A 170 -12.91 -16.56 -7.81
N PRO A 171 -11.86 -16.30 -7.01
CA PRO A 171 -11.24 -15.00 -6.78
C PRO A 171 -10.32 -14.54 -7.91
N ALA A 172 -10.25 -13.23 -8.15
CA ALA A 172 -9.34 -12.61 -9.13
C ALA A 172 -7.89 -12.64 -8.63
N ALA A 173 -7.67 -12.33 -7.34
CA ALA A 173 -6.34 -12.33 -6.76
C ALA A 173 -6.31 -12.68 -5.27
N ILE A 174 -5.13 -13.11 -4.80
CA ILE A 174 -4.78 -13.28 -3.39
C ILE A 174 -3.50 -12.48 -3.14
N LEU A 175 -3.59 -11.45 -2.27
CA LEU A 175 -2.47 -10.57 -1.96
C LEU A 175 -1.93 -10.88 -0.57
N PHE A 176 -0.70 -11.38 -0.50
CA PHE A 176 0.01 -11.61 0.76
C PHE A 176 0.85 -10.38 1.10
N THR A 177 0.53 -9.75 2.23
CA THR A 177 1.24 -8.58 2.72
C THR A 177 1.74 -8.80 4.15
N SER A 178 2.75 -8.05 4.56
CA SER A 178 3.22 -8.05 5.95
C SER A 178 2.12 -7.49 6.86
N GLY A 179 1.45 -8.36 7.61
CA GLY A 179 0.49 -7.95 8.62
C GLY A 179 1.17 -7.24 9.80
N SER A 180 0.45 -6.38 10.50
CA SER A 180 0.91 -5.75 11.75
C SER A 180 1.20 -6.77 12.87
N THR A 181 0.72 -8.00 12.74
CA THR A 181 0.89 -9.10 13.70
C THR A 181 2.04 -10.06 13.35
N GLY A 182 2.90 -9.70 12.40
CA GLY A 182 4.06 -10.50 11.98
C GLY A 182 3.75 -11.68 11.04
N ILE A 183 2.53 -12.23 11.04
CA ILE A 183 2.12 -13.32 10.15
C ILE A 183 1.41 -12.74 8.93
N SER A 184 1.95 -13.03 7.73
CA SER A 184 1.32 -12.61 6.47
C SER A 184 -0.02 -13.28 6.28
N LYS A 185 -0.99 -12.52 5.77
CA LYS A 185 -2.34 -13.00 5.47
C LYS A 185 -2.59 -12.86 3.97
N GLY A 186 -3.16 -13.89 3.36
CA GLY A 186 -3.62 -13.83 1.97
C GLY A 186 -4.99 -13.17 1.89
N VAL A 187 -5.04 -11.91 1.50
CA VAL A 187 -6.28 -11.15 1.29
C VAL A 187 -6.89 -11.55 -0.05
N VAL A 188 -8.12 -12.04 -0.04
CA VAL A 188 -8.81 -12.52 -1.24
C VAL A 188 -9.59 -11.40 -1.89
N TYR A 189 -9.24 -11.10 -3.16
CA TYR A 189 -9.89 -10.09 -3.98
C TYR A 189 -10.77 -10.70 -5.05
N GLN A 190 -11.93 -10.11 -5.27
CA GLN A 190 -12.84 -10.42 -6.36
C GLN A 190 -12.75 -9.34 -7.45
N HIS A 191 -13.24 -9.62 -8.65
CA HIS A 191 -13.23 -8.67 -9.76
C HIS A 191 -14.04 -7.41 -9.46
N ASP A 192 -15.18 -7.53 -8.75
CA ASP A 192 -16.03 -6.40 -8.34
C ASP A 192 -15.27 -5.38 -7.48
N GLN A 193 -14.42 -5.86 -6.58
CA GLN A 193 -13.61 -5.00 -5.70
C GLN A 193 -12.56 -4.21 -6.48
N PHE A 194 -11.90 -4.82 -7.47
CA PHE A 194 -10.97 -4.11 -8.34
C PHE A 194 -11.68 -3.07 -9.22
N HIS A 195 -12.87 -3.39 -9.75
CA HIS A 195 -13.69 -2.41 -10.45
C HIS A 195 -14.04 -1.22 -9.55
N ALA A 196 -14.50 -1.49 -8.33
CA ALA A 196 -14.82 -0.45 -7.36
C ALA A 196 -13.61 0.43 -7.05
N GLN A 197 -12.42 -0.16 -6.89
CA GLN A 197 -11.17 0.60 -6.70
C GLN A 197 -10.84 1.50 -7.88
N VAL A 198 -10.88 0.96 -9.12
CA VAL A 198 -10.62 1.74 -10.34
C VAL A 198 -11.59 2.92 -10.45
N GLN A 199 -12.87 2.70 -10.23
CA GLN A 199 -13.89 3.75 -10.30
C GLN A 199 -13.69 4.80 -9.18
N ALA A 200 -13.38 4.36 -7.95
CA ALA A 200 -13.09 5.25 -6.85
C ALA A 200 -11.87 6.14 -7.13
N LEU A 201 -10.78 5.57 -7.65
CA LEU A 201 -9.58 6.34 -7.99
C LEU A 201 -9.84 7.35 -9.11
N LYS A 202 -10.54 6.93 -10.19
CA LYS A 202 -10.92 7.84 -11.30
C LYS A 202 -11.77 9.01 -10.80
N SER A 203 -12.79 8.72 -10.01
CA SER A 203 -13.71 9.74 -9.49
C SER A 203 -13.04 10.66 -8.48
N LEU A 204 -12.33 10.09 -7.50
CA LEU A 204 -11.73 10.84 -6.38
C LEU A 204 -10.63 11.79 -6.85
N TYR A 205 -9.85 11.36 -7.82
CA TYR A 205 -8.67 12.09 -8.28
C TYR A 205 -8.83 12.67 -9.70
N ALA A 206 -10.02 12.62 -10.27
CA ALA A 206 -10.32 13.10 -11.62
C ALA A 206 -9.29 12.58 -12.66
N ILE A 207 -9.04 11.25 -12.64
CA ILE A 207 -8.11 10.62 -13.58
C ILE A 207 -8.82 10.45 -14.92
N GLU A 208 -8.16 10.92 -15.98
CA GLU A 208 -8.67 10.85 -17.35
C GLU A 208 -7.75 10.02 -18.26
N PRO A 209 -8.30 9.36 -19.29
CA PRO A 209 -7.48 8.73 -20.31
C PRO A 209 -6.51 9.71 -20.97
N GLY A 210 -5.33 9.23 -21.36
CA GLY A 210 -4.25 10.04 -21.93
C GLY A 210 -3.32 10.68 -20.90
N GLU A 211 -3.60 10.55 -19.61
CA GLU A 211 -2.67 10.94 -18.55
C GLU A 211 -1.49 9.98 -18.45
N ILE A 212 -0.41 10.42 -17.80
CA ILE A 212 0.84 9.66 -17.69
C ILE A 212 1.16 9.42 -16.23
N ASP A 213 1.20 8.15 -15.84
CA ASP A 213 1.45 7.70 -14.47
C ASP A 213 2.89 7.25 -14.26
N LEU A 214 3.49 7.67 -13.14
CA LEU A 214 4.79 7.20 -12.65
C LEU A 214 4.60 6.49 -11.31
N PRO A 215 4.28 5.18 -11.29
CA PRO A 215 4.10 4.44 -10.07
C PRO A 215 5.44 3.97 -9.52
N THR A 216 5.85 4.43 -8.36
CA THR A 216 7.05 3.91 -7.69
C THR A 216 6.76 2.68 -6.82
N PHE A 217 5.52 2.21 -6.87
CA PHE A 217 5.06 0.97 -6.27
C PHE A 217 4.19 0.20 -7.27
N PRO A 218 4.61 -1.00 -7.72
CA PRO A 218 4.03 -1.66 -8.89
C PRO A 218 2.54 -1.97 -8.81
N LEU A 219 2.07 -2.39 -7.63
CA LEU A 219 0.65 -2.74 -7.45
C LEU A 219 -0.27 -1.52 -7.60
N PHE A 220 0.20 -0.32 -7.25
CA PHE A 220 -0.58 0.90 -7.45
C PHE A 220 -0.63 1.33 -8.92
N GLY A 221 0.39 0.96 -9.72
CA GLY A 221 0.38 1.18 -11.16
C GLY A 221 -0.28 0.08 -11.98
N LEU A 222 -0.71 -1.02 -11.35
CA LEU A 222 -1.28 -2.17 -12.06
C LEU A 222 -2.49 -1.78 -12.92
N PHE A 223 -3.35 -0.93 -12.39
CA PHE A 223 -4.58 -0.52 -13.08
C PHE A 223 -4.45 0.78 -13.87
N SER A 224 -3.25 1.38 -13.95
CA SER A 224 -3.05 2.59 -14.75
C SER A 224 -3.46 2.41 -16.22
N PRO A 225 -3.07 1.30 -16.90
CA PRO A 225 -3.57 1.04 -18.26
C PRO A 225 -5.10 0.82 -18.32
N ALA A 226 -5.69 0.21 -17.28
CA ALA A 226 -7.15 0.03 -17.21
C ALA A 226 -7.91 1.35 -17.00
N MET A 227 -7.23 2.41 -16.58
CA MET A 227 -7.76 3.78 -16.48
C MET A 227 -7.46 4.64 -17.73
N GLY A 228 -6.76 4.09 -18.72
CA GLY A 228 -6.36 4.79 -19.93
C GLY A 228 -5.09 5.62 -19.78
N MET A 229 -4.32 5.42 -18.70
CA MET A 229 -3.06 6.13 -18.50
C MET A 229 -1.87 5.38 -19.11
N THR A 230 -0.92 6.13 -19.66
CA THR A 230 0.41 5.59 -19.99
C THR A 230 1.20 5.38 -18.71
N THR A 231 1.69 4.16 -18.46
CA THR A 231 2.51 3.85 -17.29
C THR A 231 3.99 3.94 -17.64
N VAL A 232 4.71 4.86 -17.01
CA VAL A 232 6.17 4.98 -17.12
C VAL A 232 6.80 4.23 -15.95
N ILE A 233 7.52 3.14 -16.23
CA ILE A 233 8.17 2.32 -15.21
C ILE A 233 9.51 2.95 -14.84
N PRO A 234 9.66 3.55 -13.63
CA PRO A 234 10.89 4.23 -13.26
C PRO A 234 12.08 3.27 -13.11
N GLU A 235 13.28 3.76 -13.40
CA GLU A 235 14.52 3.03 -13.16
C GLU A 235 14.86 3.04 -11.66
N MET A 236 14.39 2.02 -10.95
CA MET A 236 14.60 1.87 -9.51
C MET A 236 14.57 0.39 -9.07
N ASP A 237 15.03 0.13 -7.86
CA ASP A 237 14.80 -1.15 -7.19
C ASP A 237 13.44 -1.11 -6.46
N PHE A 238 12.46 -1.82 -7.00
CA PHE A 238 11.12 -1.89 -6.44
C PHE A 238 11.03 -2.69 -5.14
N THR A 239 12.07 -3.44 -4.78
CA THR A 239 12.14 -4.12 -3.47
C THR A 239 12.61 -3.17 -2.37
N ARG A 240 13.21 -2.03 -2.74
CA ARG A 240 13.74 -0.99 -1.84
C ARG A 240 13.35 0.42 -2.31
N PRO A 241 12.06 0.75 -2.39
CA PRO A 241 11.61 2.02 -2.97
C PRO A 241 12.17 3.26 -2.26
N ALA A 242 12.45 3.17 -0.96
CA ALA A 242 13.09 4.24 -0.21
C ALA A 242 14.53 4.56 -0.66
N SER A 243 15.21 3.65 -1.38
CA SER A 243 16.56 3.87 -1.92
C SER A 243 16.58 4.47 -3.32
N ALA A 244 15.42 4.68 -3.95
CA ALA A 244 15.33 5.20 -5.32
C ALA A 244 16.09 6.52 -5.49
N ASN A 245 16.82 6.66 -6.60
CA ASN A 245 17.53 7.90 -6.91
C ASN A 245 16.53 9.01 -7.28
N PRO A 246 16.43 10.10 -6.50
CA PRO A 246 15.45 11.15 -6.74
C PRO A 246 15.71 11.92 -8.05
N GLU A 247 16.94 11.98 -8.52
CA GLU A 247 17.28 12.66 -9.80
C GLU A 247 16.74 11.87 -11.00
N LYS A 248 16.80 10.52 -10.96
CA LYS A 248 16.19 9.66 -11.99
C LYS A 248 14.67 9.81 -12.02
N ILE A 249 14.04 9.87 -10.86
CA ILE A 249 12.59 10.10 -10.75
C ILE A 249 12.22 11.50 -11.26
N ALA A 250 12.94 12.53 -10.83
CA ALA A 250 12.72 13.90 -11.29
C ALA A 250 12.97 14.06 -12.80
N GLY A 251 13.97 13.36 -13.32
CA GLY A 251 14.25 13.29 -14.75
C GLY A 251 13.10 12.63 -15.51
N ALA A 252 12.57 11.49 -15.05
CA ALA A 252 11.42 10.83 -15.65
C ALA A 252 10.18 11.74 -15.65
N ILE A 253 9.90 12.45 -14.54
CA ILE A 253 8.80 13.42 -14.46
C ILE A 253 8.90 14.46 -15.57
N ARG A 254 10.06 15.04 -15.76
CA ARG A 254 10.29 16.12 -16.77
C ARG A 254 10.26 15.60 -18.19
N HIS A 255 10.95 14.50 -18.48
CA HIS A 255 11.09 14.00 -19.85
C HIS A 255 9.79 13.42 -20.41
N PHE A 256 9.04 12.70 -19.56
CA PHE A 256 7.79 12.08 -19.98
C PHE A 256 6.56 12.90 -19.61
N GLN A 257 6.72 14.15 -19.11
CA GLN A 257 5.63 15.02 -18.73
C GLN A 257 4.59 14.32 -17.83
N ILE A 258 5.11 13.64 -16.80
CA ILE A 258 4.29 12.85 -15.87
C ILE A 258 3.19 13.73 -15.26
N THR A 259 1.95 13.24 -15.29
CA THR A 259 0.79 13.94 -14.73
C THR A 259 0.37 13.37 -13.38
N ASN A 260 0.61 12.09 -13.15
CA ASN A 260 0.28 11.40 -11.90
C ASN A 260 1.52 10.73 -11.31
N LEU A 261 1.82 11.03 -10.06
CA LEU A 261 2.95 10.43 -9.32
C LEU A 261 2.43 9.67 -8.11
N PHE A 262 2.70 8.37 -8.04
CA PHE A 262 2.57 7.63 -6.79
C PHE A 262 3.94 7.41 -6.16
N ALA A 263 4.15 7.90 -4.93
CA ALA A 263 5.41 7.76 -4.22
C ALA A 263 5.23 7.50 -2.72
N SER A 264 6.11 6.67 -2.12
CA SER A 264 6.16 6.49 -0.68
C SER A 264 6.57 7.79 0.03
N PRO A 265 6.21 7.99 1.32
CA PRO A 265 6.65 9.16 2.09
C PRO A 265 8.16 9.37 2.06
N ALA A 266 8.94 8.28 2.14
CA ALA A 266 10.40 8.34 2.08
C ALA A 266 10.92 8.89 0.74
N LEU A 267 10.32 8.51 -0.38
CA LEU A 267 10.69 9.04 -1.69
C LEU A 267 10.21 10.48 -1.88
N LEU A 268 9.02 10.84 -1.40
CA LEU A 268 8.55 12.24 -1.42
C LEU A 268 9.54 13.16 -0.70
N ARG A 269 10.02 12.75 0.47
CA ARG A 269 11.06 13.48 1.20
C ARG A 269 12.31 13.69 0.35
N ARG A 270 12.81 12.65 -0.31
CA ARG A 270 14.00 12.76 -1.17
C ARG A 270 13.78 13.70 -2.36
N LEU A 271 12.61 13.65 -2.98
CA LEU A 271 12.23 14.57 -4.05
C LEU A 271 12.12 16.02 -3.54
N SER A 272 11.57 16.21 -2.34
CA SER A 272 11.44 17.55 -1.73
C SER A 272 12.79 18.20 -1.40
N LEU A 273 13.83 17.39 -1.16
CA LEU A 273 15.18 17.82 -0.81
C LEU A 273 16.14 17.95 -2.01
N LEU A 274 15.68 17.71 -3.24
CA LEU A 274 16.52 17.90 -4.42
C LEU A 274 17.11 19.33 -4.47
N PRO A 275 18.39 19.49 -4.87
CA PRO A 275 19.00 20.80 -4.94
C PRO A 275 18.34 21.68 -6.02
N GLY A 276 18.42 22.99 -5.81
CA GLY A 276 17.93 23.98 -6.77
C GLY A 276 16.41 24.07 -6.87
N VAL A 277 15.95 24.91 -7.80
CA VAL A 277 14.52 25.19 -8.03
C VAL A 277 13.99 24.26 -9.14
N ILE A 278 14.05 22.93 -8.91
CA ILE A 278 13.46 21.98 -9.85
C ILE A 278 11.94 22.02 -9.69
N LYS A 279 11.23 22.34 -10.78
CA LYS A 279 9.76 22.35 -10.83
C LYS A 279 9.23 21.16 -11.64
N PHE A 280 8.02 20.74 -11.32
CA PHE A 280 7.29 19.66 -11.97
C PHE A 280 5.93 20.19 -12.51
N PRO A 281 5.94 21.02 -13.57
CA PRO A 281 4.75 21.71 -14.04
C PRO A 281 3.72 20.77 -14.67
N SER A 282 4.11 19.58 -15.12
CA SER A 282 3.20 18.59 -15.74
C SER A 282 2.37 17.82 -14.72
N ILE A 283 2.82 17.75 -13.47
CA ILE A 283 2.11 17.01 -12.42
C ILE A 283 0.73 17.64 -12.19
N LYS A 284 -0.31 16.84 -12.28
CA LYS A 284 -1.70 17.18 -11.93
C LYS A 284 -2.07 16.71 -10.52
N ARG A 285 -1.44 15.62 -10.03
CA ARG A 285 -1.63 15.08 -8.68
C ARG A 285 -0.44 14.24 -8.22
N VAL A 286 -0.25 14.23 -6.90
CA VAL A 286 0.70 13.32 -6.23
C VAL A 286 -0.09 12.50 -5.22
N LEU A 287 0.12 11.19 -5.21
CA LEU A 287 -0.49 10.25 -4.28
C LEU A 287 0.61 9.64 -3.39
N SER A 288 0.37 9.59 -2.09
CA SER A 288 1.29 8.92 -1.15
C SER A 288 0.50 8.12 -0.12
N ALA A 289 0.83 6.84 0.03
CA ALA A 289 0.15 5.95 0.95
C ALA A 289 1.14 5.04 1.69
N GLY A 290 0.60 4.28 2.64
CA GLY A 290 1.35 3.31 3.44
C GLY A 290 1.75 3.81 4.81
N ALA A 291 1.94 5.12 5.00
CA ALA A 291 2.12 5.80 6.27
C ALA A 291 1.80 7.30 6.13
N PRO A 292 1.53 8.01 7.24
CA PRO A 292 1.38 9.46 7.21
C PRO A 292 2.61 10.16 6.62
N VAL A 293 2.38 11.17 5.78
CA VAL A 293 3.43 12.04 5.25
C VAL A 293 3.57 13.25 6.17
N PRO A 294 4.77 13.55 6.69
CA PRO A 294 4.97 14.77 7.48
C PRO A 294 4.59 16.04 6.72
N ALA A 295 3.88 16.95 7.37
CA ALA A 295 3.42 18.19 6.74
C ALA A 295 4.56 19.03 6.17
N THR A 296 5.73 19.02 6.81
CA THR A 296 6.94 19.69 6.32
C THR A 296 7.42 19.14 4.97
N GLU A 297 7.29 17.84 4.76
CA GLU A 297 7.66 17.18 3.50
C GLU A 297 6.64 17.51 2.40
N ILE A 298 5.35 17.53 2.74
CA ILE A 298 4.27 17.98 1.85
C ILE A 298 4.51 19.43 1.43
N ALA A 299 4.76 20.34 2.38
CA ALA A 299 5.00 21.75 2.12
C ALA A 299 6.24 21.98 1.24
N ASN A 300 7.32 21.21 1.46
CA ASN A 300 8.52 21.31 0.64
C ASN A 300 8.32 20.79 -0.77
N LEU A 301 7.55 19.70 -0.95
CA LEU A 301 7.21 19.19 -2.27
C LEU A 301 6.27 20.16 -3.01
N ALA A 302 5.26 20.72 -2.33
CA ALA A 302 4.32 21.67 -2.90
C ALA A 302 5.02 22.89 -3.54
N LYS A 303 6.16 23.33 -3.00
CA LYS A 303 6.99 24.39 -3.61
C LYS A 303 7.49 24.04 -5.02
N ARG A 304 7.49 22.76 -5.40
CA ARG A 304 7.95 22.24 -6.70
C ARG A 304 6.82 22.01 -7.69
N LEU A 305 5.59 22.01 -7.21
CA LEU A 305 4.37 21.80 -7.98
C LEU A 305 3.77 23.15 -8.39
N ASN A 306 2.79 23.12 -9.30
CA ASN A 306 1.91 24.25 -9.51
C ASN A 306 1.08 24.46 -8.22
N PRO A 307 0.84 25.72 -7.78
CA PRO A 307 0.11 25.99 -6.55
C PRO A 307 -1.31 25.39 -6.45
N ALA A 308 -1.95 25.12 -7.58
CA ALA A 308 -3.27 24.49 -7.63
C ALA A 308 -3.23 22.96 -7.43
N ILE A 309 -2.02 22.35 -7.40
CA ILE A 309 -1.86 20.89 -7.36
C ILE A 309 -1.67 20.41 -5.93
N GLN A 310 -2.43 19.40 -5.57
CA GLN A 310 -2.41 18.82 -4.24
C GLN A 310 -1.62 17.51 -4.17
N VAL A 311 -1.04 17.27 -3.00
CA VAL A 311 -0.53 15.98 -2.56
C VAL A 311 -1.63 15.30 -1.76
N PHE A 312 -2.13 14.18 -2.24
CA PHE A 312 -3.16 13.41 -1.55
C PHE A 312 -2.56 12.26 -0.76
N THR A 313 -3.12 12.03 0.43
CA THR A 313 -2.73 10.92 1.29
C THR A 313 -3.93 10.00 1.54
N PRO A 314 -4.15 9.01 0.64
CA PRO A 314 -5.21 8.03 0.84
C PRO A 314 -4.90 7.11 2.03
N TYR A 315 -5.94 6.83 2.84
CA TYR A 315 -5.93 5.89 3.95
C TYR A 315 -6.65 4.60 3.59
N GLY A 316 -6.11 3.49 4.09
CA GLY A 316 -6.68 2.16 3.96
C GLY A 316 -5.66 1.07 4.25
N ALA A 317 -6.07 -0.17 4.06
CA ALA A 317 -5.22 -1.36 4.16
C ALA A 317 -5.47 -2.26 2.96
N THR A 318 -4.67 -3.34 2.82
CA THR A 318 -4.88 -4.31 1.73
C THR A 318 -6.31 -4.84 1.72
N GLU A 319 -6.95 -4.95 2.86
CA GLU A 319 -8.32 -5.42 3.01
C GLU A 319 -9.39 -4.43 2.53
N ALA A 320 -9.03 -3.13 2.42
CA ALA A 320 -9.96 -2.07 2.01
C ALA A 320 -9.18 -0.78 1.67
N LEU A 321 -9.08 -0.43 0.39
CA LEU A 321 -8.28 0.70 -0.10
C LEU A 321 -8.86 1.27 -1.41
N PRO A 322 -8.96 2.61 -1.55
CA PRO A 322 -8.87 3.62 -0.48
C PRO A 322 -10.15 3.66 0.37
N LEU A 323 -10.02 4.00 1.66
CA LEU A 323 -11.18 4.21 2.56
C LEU A 323 -11.48 5.68 2.77
N ALA A 324 -10.45 6.48 2.94
CA ALA A 324 -10.55 7.93 3.09
C ALA A 324 -9.38 8.60 2.36
N SER A 325 -9.50 9.88 2.08
CA SER A 325 -8.42 10.66 1.46
C SER A 325 -8.47 12.12 1.91
N ILE A 326 -7.28 12.73 2.04
CA ILE A 326 -7.12 14.15 2.37
C ILE A 326 -6.09 14.77 1.42
N GLY A 327 -6.30 16.02 1.06
CA GLY A 327 -5.37 16.82 0.24
C GLY A 327 -4.45 17.71 1.06
N SER A 328 -3.34 18.08 0.46
CA SER A 328 -2.32 18.93 1.09
C SER A 328 -2.83 20.28 1.59
N ASP A 329 -3.82 20.86 0.93
CA ASP A 329 -4.36 22.16 1.34
C ASP A 329 -4.97 22.07 2.75
N GLU A 330 -5.81 21.06 2.98
CA GLU A 330 -6.43 20.83 4.28
C GLU A 330 -5.41 20.40 5.34
N ILE A 331 -4.40 19.59 4.94
CA ILE A 331 -3.33 19.17 5.84
C ILE A 331 -2.55 20.39 6.33
N LEU A 332 -2.11 21.26 5.43
CA LEU A 332 -1.21 22.37 5.75
C LEU A 332 -1.90 23.53 6.45
N VAL A 333 -3.18 23.79 6.13
CA VAL A 333 -3.91 24.95 6.68
C VAL A 333 -4.53 24.64 8.04
N GLU A 334 -5.03 23.41 8.25
CA GLU A 334 -5.82 23.11 9.46
C GLU A 334 -5.29 21.90 10.25
N THR A 335 -5.20 20.71 9.59
CA THR A 335 -5.11 19.48 10.36
C THR A 335 -3.75 19.24 10.99
N THR A 336 -2.66 19.81 10.43
CA THR A 336 -1.31 19.74 11.01
C THR A 336 -1.27 20.37 12.40
N PHE A 337 -1.93 21.52 12.58
CA PHE A 337 -1.98 22.18 13.88
C PHE A 337 -2.71 21.31 14.91
N LYS A 338 -3.85 20.73 14.54
CA LYS A 338 -4.59 19.81 15.41
C LYS A 338 -3.79 18.55 15.75
N THR A 339 -3.04 18.02 14.78
CA THR A 339 -2.13 16.87 15.03
C THR A 339 -1.09 17.21 16.10
N ALA A 340 -0.47 18.38 16.03
CA ALA A 340 0.48 18.86 17.05
C ALA A 340 -0.16 19.11 18.43
N MET A 341 -1.48 19.26 18.49
CA MET A 341 -2.26 19.34 19.73
C MET A 341 -2.78 17.99 20.25
N GLY A 342 -2.39 16.86 19.62
CA GLY A 342 -2.77 15.53 20.09
C GLY A 342 -4.14 15.04 19.63
N PHE A 343 -4.67 15.54 18.53
CA PHE A 343 -5.92 15.06 17.93
C PHE A 343 -5.74 13.77 17.13
N GLY A 344 -4.50 13.33 16.88
CA GLY A 344 -4.17 12.26 15.95
C GLY A 344 -3.84 12.79 14.55
N VAL A 345 -3.83 11.93 13.55
CA VAL A 345 -3.59 12.31 12.16
C VAL A 345 -4.89 12.27 11.37
N CYS A 346 -5.30 13.39 10.80
CA CYS A 346 -6.45 13.44 9.91
C CYS A 346 -6.13 12.71 8.61
N VAL A 347 -6.97 11.75 8.24
CA VAL A 347 -6.86 11.00 6.98
C VAL A 347 -7.99 11.35 6.00
N GLY A 348 -8.77 12.37 6.32
CA GLY A 348 -9.78 12.96 5.45
C GLY A 348 -11.15 12.31 5.54
N LYS A 349 -11.95 12.55 4.50
CA LYS A 349 -13.33 12.04 4.42
C LYS A 349 -13.37 10.65 3.79
N PRO A 350 -14.37 9.83 4.16
CA PRO A 350 -14.63 8.57 3.47
C PRO A 350 -14.80 8.79 1.96
N VAL A 351 -14.23 7.89 1.16
CA VAL A 351 -14.41 7.94 -0.30
C VAL A 351 -15.83 7.53 -0.69
N PRO A 352 -16.36 7.98 -1.84
CA PRO A 352 -17.69 7.62 -2.28
C PRO A 352 -17.93 6.10 -2.28
N GLY A 353 -19.07 5.67 -1.74
CA GLY A 353 -19.44 4.27 -1.62
C GLY A 353 -18.86 3.55 -0.40
N VAL A 354 -18.00 4.18 0.38
CA VAL A 354 -17.45 3.64 1.63
C VAL A 354 -18.19 4.22 2.83
N THR A 355 -18.59 3.36 3.74
CA THR A 355 -19.09 3.72 5.07
C THR A 355 -18.05 3.42 6.11
N ILE A 356 -17.66 4.43 6.90
CA ILE A 356 -16.77 4.29 8.05
C ILE A 356 -17.61 4.43 9.32
N ARG A 357 -17.44 3.51 10.26
CA ARG A 357 -18.06 3.49 11.59
C ARG A 357 -16.97 3.43 12.65
N ILE A 358 -17.27 3.95 13.83
CA ILE A 358 -16.38 3.87 14.99
C ILE A 358 -17.10 3.06 16.07
N MET A 359 -16.51 1.92 16.43
CA MET A 359 -17.09 1.01 17.41
C MET A 359 -16.30 0.99 18.72
N LYS A 360 -16.89 0.47 19.76
CA LYS A 360 -16.20 0.18 21.03
C LYS A 360 -14.98 -0.69 20.76
N ILE A 361 -13.87 -0.40 21.45
CA ILE A 361 -12.66 -1.21 21.35
C ILE A 361 -12.94 -2.58 21.99
N ASP A 362 -12.78 -3.64 21.21
CA ASP A 362 -12.96 -5.01 21.67
C ASP A 362 -11.85 -5.90 21.10
N ASP A 363 -11.29 -6.78 21.91
CA ASP A 363 -10.24 -7.71 21.50
C ASP A 363 -10.80 -9.08 21.06
N GLU A 364 -12.08 -9.34 21.37
CA GLU A 364 -12.75 -10.58 21.01
C GLU A 364 -13.35 -10.56 19.61
N PRO A 365 -13.53 -11.73 18.98
CA PRO A 365 -14.26 -11.85 17.73
C PRO A 365 -15.71 -11.42 17.86
N ILE A 366 -16.20 -10.61 16.90
CA ILE A 366 -17.60 -10.19 16.81
C ILE A 366 -18.13 -10.69 15.46
N GLN A 367 -19.16 -11.53 15.49
CA GLN A 367 -19.67 -12.17 14.28
C GLN A 367 -20.59 -11.26 13.46
N SER A 368 -21.39 -10.44 14.13
CA SER A 368 -22.42 -9.62 13.49
C SER A 368 -22.25 -8.16 13.87
N TRP A 369 -22.45 -7.29 12.88
CA TRP A 369 -22.54 -5.85 13.11
C TRP A 369 -23.87 -5.52 13.80
N ASP A 370 -23.80 -4.68 14.84
CA ASP A 370 -24.94 -4.09 15.53
C ASP A 370 -24.59 -2.61 15.84
N ASP A 371 -25.54 -1.72 15.63
CA ASP A 371 -25.35 -0.28 15.91
C ASP A 371 -25.15 0.01 17.41
N GLN A 372 -25.47 -0.92 18.32
CA GLN A 372 -25.11 -0.84 19.74
C GLN A 372 -23.59 -0.90 19.99
N LEU A 373 -22.81 -1.34 19.01
CA LEU A 373 -21.34 -1.30 19.05
C LEU A 373 -20.80 0.11 18.87
N LEU A 374 -21.57 1.05 18.31
CA LEU A 374 -21.15 2.41 18.04
C LEU A 374 -20.74 3.14 19.31
N VAL A 375 -19.72 3.97 19.20
CA VAL A 375 -19.37 4.97 20.23
C VAL A 375 -20.00 6.32 19.89
N SER A 376 -20.10 7.19 20.90
CA SER A 376 -20.57 8.56 20.68
C SER A 376 -19.60 9.35 19.79
N GLY A 377 -20.12 10.33 19.04
CA GLY A 377 -19.32 11.14 18.13
C GLY A 377 -18.11 11.81 18.83
N GLY A 378 -16.97 11.82 18.16
CA GLY A 378 -15.71 12.34 18.68
C GLY A 378 -14.98 11.42 19.68
N THR A 379 -15.55 10.28 20.06
CA THR A 379 -14.90 9.30 20.93
C THR A 379 -13.98 8.39 20.10
N ILE A 380 -12.74 8.17 20.60
CA ILE A 380 -11.82 7.22 19.98
C ILE A 380 -12.32 5.78 20.18
N GLY A 381 -12.47 5.06 19.10
CA GLY A 381 -12.85 3.64 19.06
C GLY A 381 -12.12 2.89 17.94
N GLU A 382 -12.54 1.65 17.70
CA GLU A 382 -12.01 0.86 16.59
C GLU A 382 -12.67 1.27 15.27
N ILE A 383 -11.86 1.52 14.24
CA ILE A 383 -12.33 1.89 12.90
C ILE A 383 -12.86 0.65 12.21
N VAL A 384 -14.10 0.76 11.73
CA VAL A 384 -14.76 -0.28 10.93
C VAL A 384 -15.19 0.31 9.60
N ALA A 385 -14.97 -0.44 8.53
CA ALA A 385 -15.32 -0.02 7.18
C ALA A 385 -16.21 -1.03 6.47
N SER A 386 -17.16 -0.54 5.67
CA SER A 386 -17.93 -1.33 4.73
C SER A 386 -18.06 -0.61 3.39
N GLY A 387 -18.25 -1.35 2.32
CA GLY A 387 -18.41 -0.82 0.97
C GLY A 387 -17.85 -1.75 -0.10
N PRO A 388 -17.97 -1.38 -1.38
CA PRO A 388 -17.65 -2.27 -2.50
C PRO A 388 -16.16 -2.62 -2.64
N MET A 389 -15.26 -1.84 -2.01
CA MET A 389 -13.82 -2.10 -2.01
C MET A 389 -13.35 -2.97 -0.84
N VAL A 390 -14.24 -3.30 0.11
CA VAL A 390 -13.90 -4.11 1.27
C VAL A 390 -13.87 -5.57 0.90
N THR A 391 -12.71 -6.22 1.11
CA THR A 391 -12.57 -7.66 0.84
C THR A 391 -13.36 -8.50 1.84
N LYS A 392 -13.83 -9.66 1.38
CA LYS A 392 -14.75 -10.49 2.15
C LYS A 392 -14.03 -11.58 2.94
N HIS A 393 -12.89 -12.06 2.44
CA HIS A 393 -12.24 -13.27 2.94
C HIS A 393 -10.74 -13.14 3.08
N TYR A 394 -10.18 -13.96 3.99
CA TYR A 394 -8.77 -14.31 4.03
C TYR A 394 -8.57 -15.75 3.59
N MET A 395 -7.50 -16.01 2.86
CA MET A 395 -7.17 -17.36 2.42
C MET A 395 -6.77 -18.25 3.60
N ASN A 396 -7.48 -19.37 3.78
CA ASN A 396 -7.19 -20.39 4.79
C ASN A 396 -6.99 -19.86 6.23
N ARG A 397 -7.66 -18.73 6.58
CA ARG A 397 -7.51 -18.06 7.90
C ARG A 397 -8.86 -17.75 8.54
N PRO A 398 -9.69 -18.76 8.85
CA PRO A 398 -11.03 -18.53 9.43
C PRO A 398 -10.95 -17.85 10.81
N ASP A 399 -9.90 -18.11 11.59
CA ASP A 399 -9.62 -17.45 12.86
C ASP A 399 -9.39 -15.94 12.71
N GLN A 400 -8.62 -15.55 11.70
CA GLN A 400 -8.36 -14.14 11.40
C GLN A 400 -9.58 -13.47 10.76
N GLU A 401 -10.34 -14.20 9.97
CA GLU A 401 -11.57 -13.72 9.36
C GLU A 401 -12.61 -13.39 10.43
N SER A 402 -12.83 -14.29 11.39
CA SER A 402 -13.77 -14.08 12.51
C SER A 402 -13.42 -12.88 13.40
N ARG A 403 -12.13 -12.54 13.51
CA ARG A 403 -11.65 -11.37 14.28
C ARG A 403 -11.78 -10.05 13.51
N ALA A 404 -11.80 -10.11 12.18
CA ALA A 404 -11.71 -8.92 11.33
C ALA A 404 -12.98 -8.63 10.52
N LYS A 405 -13.85 -9.60 10.32
CA LYS A 405 -15.03 -9.49 9.44
C LYS A 405 -16.30 -9.76 10.22
N MET A 406 -17.21 -8.79 10.25
CA MET A 406 -18.55 -8.90 10.82
C MET A 406 -19.57 -8.88 9.69
N LYS A 407 -20.66 -9.63 9.83
CA LYS A 407 -21.76 -9.63 8.86
C LYS A 407 -22.85 -8.66 9.31
N GLY A 408 -23.25 -7.75 8.42
CA GLY A 408 -24.42 -6.90 8.62
C GLY A 408 -25.72 -7.63 8.29
N LEU A 409 -26.84 -7.12 8.82
CA LEU A 409 -28.17 -7.61 8.47
C LEU A 409 -28.52 -7.41 6.99
N ASP A 410 -27.89 -6.44 6.35
CA ASP A 410 -27.97 -6.13 4.93
C ASP A 410 -27.11 -7.04 4.03
N GLY A 411 -26.41 -8.02 4.64
CA GLY A 411 -25.47 -8.92 3.96
C GLY A 411 -24.12 -8.28 3.63
N GLN A 412 -23.89 -7.01 3.97
CA GLN A 412 -22.59 -6.37 3.79
C GLN A 412 -21.57 -6.91 4.80
N ILE A 413 -20.30 -6.84 4.42
CA ILE A 413 -19.18 -7.11 5.32
C ILE A 413 -18.70 -5.81 5.94
N TYR A 414 -18.65 -5.79 7.26
CA TYR A 414 -18.03 -4.75 8.07
C TYR A 414 -16.64 -5.21 8.49
N HIS A 415 -15.61 -4.55 7.95
CA HIS A 415 -14.22 -4.92 8.24
C HIS A 415 -13.67 -4.08 9.39
N ARG A 416 -13.20 -4.73 10.43
CA ARG A 416 -12.44 -4.13 11.53
C ARG A 416 -11.01 -3.88 11.05
N MET A 417 -10.63 -2.59 10.95
CA MET A 417 -9.32 -2.20 10.40
C MET A 417 -8.15 -2.54 11.33
N GLY A 418 -8.42 -2.85 12.59
CA GLY A 418 -7.39 -2.97 13.61
C GLY A 418 -6.70 -1.64 13.92
N ASP A 419 -7.32 -0.54 13.50
CA ASP A 419 -6.91 0.85 13.72
C ASP A 419 -7.86 1.52 14.68
N LEU A 420 -7.38 2.47 15.46
CA LEU A 420 -8.16 3.32 16.34
C LEU A 420 -8.28 4.72 15.76
N GLY A 421 -9.45 5.32 15.97
CA GLY A 421 -9.72 6.67 15.49
C GLY A 421 -11.12 7.15 15.85
N TYR A 422 -11.48 8.30 15.31
CA TYR A 422 -12.80 8.90 15.49
C TYR A 422 -13.19 9.73 14.26
N LEU A 423 -14.49 10.00 14.11
CA LEU A 423 -15.00 10.94 13.12
C LEU A 423 -15.24 12.29 13.80
N ASP A 424 -14.74 13.38 13.18
CA ASP A 424 -15.04 14.74 13.64
C ASP A 424 -16.41 15.25 13.12
N LEU A 425 -16.79 16.45 13.55
CA LEU A 425 -18.06 17.09 13.16
C LEU A 425 -18.18 17.35 11.64
N GLN A 426 -17.05 17.41 10.93
CA GLN A 426 -17.01 17.56 9.48
C GLN A 426 -17.04 16.20 8.74
N GLY A 427 -17.14 15.09 9.48
CA GLY A 427 -17.13 13.73 8.96
C GLY A 427 -15.75 13.25 8.49
N ARG A 428 -14.67 13.89 8.95
CA ARG A 428 -13.29 13.48 8.65
C ARG A 428 -12.84 12.43 9.66
N LEU A 429 -12.14 11.42 9.17
CA LEU A 429 -11.54 10.37 9.99
C LEU A 429 -10.19 10.86 10.54
N TRP A 430 -10.01 10.71 11.86
CA TRP A 430 -8.78 10.96 12.58
C TRP A 430 -8.21 9.62 13.04
N PHE A 431 -7.03 9.27 12.54
CA PHE A 431 -6.30 8.06 12.90
C PHE A 431 -5.52 8.28 14.20
N CYS A 432 -5.71 7.41 15.19
CA CYS A 432 -5.13 7.50 16.53
C CYS A 432 -4.13 6.39 16.86
N GLY A 433 -3.83 5.50 15.90
CA GLY A 433 -2.86 4.41 16.04
C GLY A 433 -3.44 3.02 15.84
N ARG A 434 -2.59 2.01 15.88
CA ARG A 434 -3.02 0.61 15.80
C ARG A 434 -3.63 0.15 17.12
N LYS A 435 -4.70 -0.64 17.05
CA LYS A 435 -5.35 -1.23 18.23
C LYS A 435 -4.36 -2.08 19.04
N SER A 436 -3.52 -2.86 18.36
CA SER A 436 -2.50 -3.70 18.99
C SER A 436 -1.35 -2.94 19.65
N GLN A 437 -1.18 -1.66 19.30
CA GLN A 437 -0.09 -0.81 19.81
C GLN A 437 -0.55 0.21 20.86
N ARG A 438 -1.83 0.17 21.27
CA ARG A 438 -2.31 0.98 22.38
C ARG A 438 -1.63 0.54 23.67
N ILE A 439 -1.39 1.47 24.57
CA ILE A 439 -0.75 1.19 25.86
C ILE A 439 -1.85 1.19 26.92
N ILE A 440 -1.93 0.11 27.68
CA ILE A 440 -2.94 -0.10 28.72
C ILE A 440 -2.27 0.01 30.08
N GLN A 441 -2.63 1.06 30.82
CA GLN A 441 -2.15 1.37 32.17
C GLN A 441 -3.34 1.36 33.15
N GLY A 442 -3.66 0.19 33.67
CA GLY A 442 -4.88 -0.01 34.47
C GLY A 442 -6.13 0.28 33.65
N ASN A 443 -6.92 1.25 34.07
CA ASN A 443 -8.13 1.65 33.35
C ASN A 443 -7.88 2.73 32.27
N LYS A 444 -6.64 3.18 32.10
CA LYS A 444 -6.27 4.22 31.13
C LYS A 444 -5.67 3.61 29.88
N ILE A 445 -6.13 4.09 28.73
CA ILE A 445 -5.60 3.73 27.41
C ILE A 445 -4.88 4.95 26.84
N HIS A 446 -3.60 4.77 26.48
CA HIS A 446 -2.85 5.78 25.73
C HIS A 446 -2.81 5.39 24.26
N HIS A 447 -3.23 6.32 23.41
CA HIS A 447 -3.22 6.18 21.96
C HIS A 447 -1.91 6.72 21.41
N THR A 448 -1.17 5.93 20.64
CA THR A 448 0.20 6.27 20.25
C THR A 448 0.28 7.52 19.40
N VAL A 449 -0.51 7.62 18.35
CA VAL A 449 -0.42 8.70 17.36
C VAL A 449 -0.80 10.09 17.90
N PRO A 450 -1.85 10.26 18.72
CA PRO A 450 -2.11 11.52 19.41
C PRO A 450 -0.94 12.02 20.25
N CYS A 451 -0.30 11.14 21.02
CA CYS A 451 0.86 11.50 21.84
C CYS A 451 2.08 11.85 20.95
N GLU A 452 2.33 11.06 19.93
CA GLU A 452 3.45 11.28 18.99
C GLU A 452 3.32 12.61 18.26
N GLY A 453 2.10 13.01 17.85
CA GLY A 453 1.87 14.31 17.22
C GLY A 453 2.29 15.51 18.10
N ILE A 454 2.12 15.39 19.42
CA ILE A 454 2.57 16.41 20.38
C ILE A 454 4.11 16.44 20.45
N PHE A 455 4.74 15.27 20.59
CA PHE A 455 6.20 15.19 20.73
C PHE A 455 6.96 15.53 19.44
N ASP A 456 6.41 15.18 18.27
CA ASP A 456 7.00 15.52 16.98
C ASP A 456 6.98 17.03 16.68
N SER A 457 6.18 17.82 17.42
CA SER A 457 6.18 19.28 17.33
C SER A 457 7.35 19.94 18.06
N VAL A 458 8.07 19.20 18.93
CA VAL A 458 9.19 19.73 19.70
C VAL A 458 10.41 19.95 18.80
N GLN A 459 10.99 21.14 18.87
CA GLN A 459 12.21 21.44 18.13
C GLN A 459 13.34 20.48 18.57
N GLY A 460 14.09 19.92 17.60
CA GLY A 460 15.13 18.92 17.84
C GLY A 460 14.65 17.47 17.69
N VAL A 461 13.35 17.21 17.72
CA VAL A 461 12.78 15.88 17.44
C VAL A 461 12.66 15.66 15.94
N PHE A 462 13.23 14.57 15.45
CA PHE A 462 13.02 14.10 14.07
C PHE A 462 11.75 13.26 13.96
N ARG A 463 11.55 12.36 14.93
CA ARG A 463 10.32 11.58 15.12
C ARG A 463 10.26 11.02 16.53
N SER A 464 9.07 10.78 17.02
CA SER A 464 8.81 10.12 18.30
C SER A 464 8.06 8.81 18.09
N ALA A 465 8.10 7.94 19.10
CA ALA A 465 7.28 6.73 19.18
C ALA A 465 6.91 6.46 20.63
N LEU A 466 5.63 6.36 20.91
CA LEU A 466 5.15 5.97 22.22
C LEU A 466 5.09 4.44 22.32
N VAL A 467 5.73 3.88 23.34
CA VAL A 467 5.76 2.43 23.61
C VAL A 467 5.36 2.13 25.04
N GLY A 468 4.76 0.96 25.27
CA GLY A 468 4.46 0.45 26.60
C GLY A 468 5.63 -0.39 27.13
N VAL A 469 6.06 -0.12 28.36
CA VAL A 469 7.07 -0.89 29.08
C VAL A 469 6.42 -1.61 30.24
N GLY A 470 6.76 -2.88 30.45
CA GLY A 470 6.15 -3.74 31.47
C GLY A 470 4.99 -4.61 30.95
N PRO A 471 4.32 -5.36 31.84
CA PRO A 471 3.28 -6.33 31.46
C PRO A 471 2.04 -5.64 30.91
N VAL A 472 1.39 -6.29 29.95
CA VAL A 472 0.13 -5.79 29.36
C VAL A 472 -0.92 -5.56 30.45
N GLY A 473 -1.60 -4.43 30.40
CA GLY A 473 -2.58 -3.99 31.41
C GLY A 473 -1.99 -3.12 32.53
N LEU A 474 -0.67 -3.18 32.76
CA LEU A 474 0.06 -2.37 33.74
C LEU A 474 1.27 -1.66 33.12
N GLN A 475 1.20 -1.40 31.82
CA GLN A 475 2.30 -0.80 31.06
C GLN A 475 2.54 0.66 31.49
N GLU A 476 3.81 1.03 31.57
CA GLU A 476 4.22 2.43 31.71
C GLU A 476 4.41 3.03 30.31
N PRO A 477 3.81 4.19 29.99
CA PRO A 477 4.02 4.87 28.72
C PRO A 477 5.40 5.53 28.69
N VAL A 478 6.23 5.15 27.74
CA VAL A 478 7.58 5.68 27.51
C VAL A 478 7.66 6.24 26.10
N VAL A 479 8.20 7.46 25.96
CA VAL A 479 8.43 8.03 24.65
C VAL A 479 9.86 7.79 24.19
N CYS A 480 10.02 7.15 23.06
CA CYS A 480 11.28 7.01 22.35
C CYS A 480 11.41 8.17 21.35
N ILE A 481 12.60 8.77 21.30
CA ILE A 481 12.91 9.93 20.45
C ILE A 481 14.07 9.61 19.52
N GLN A 482 13.89 9.88 18.24
CA GLN A 482 14.98 10.01 17.29
C GLN A 482 15.27 11.49 17.10
N LYS A 483 16.51 11.91 17.40
CA LYS A 483 16.94 13.31 17.27
C LYS A 483 17.03 13.73 15.81
N LYS A 484 16.77 15.00 15.53
CA LYS A 484 16.97 15.59 14.21
C LYS A 484 18.44 15.79 13.91
N ASP A 485 19.20 16.26 14.90
CA ASP A 485 20.65 16.38 14.89
C ASP A 485 21.25 15.41 15.93
N PRO A 486 22.15 14.49 15.53
CA PRO A 486 22.82 13.59 16.48
C PRO A 486 23.58 14.31 17.61
N VAL A 487 24.03 15.54 17.39
CA VAL A 487 24.80 16.36 18.36
C VAL A 487 23.91 17.14 19.32
N GLU A 488 22.56 17.10 19.14
CA GLU A 488 21.59 17.79 20.02
C GLU A 488 21.79 17.33 21.48
N ASP A 489 21.77 18.31 22.41
CA ASP A 489 21.87 18.05 23.84
C ASP A 489 20.64 17.27 24.36
N GLU A 490 20.86 16.02 24.76
CA GLU A 490 19.80 15.12 25.19
C GLU A 490 19.14 15.59 26.50
N ALA A 491 19.89 16.15 27.44
CA ALA A 491 19.34 16.61 28.72
C ALA A 491 18.36 17.78 28.49
N ARG A 492 18.77 18.74 27.68
CA ARG A 492 17.90 19.88 27.31
C ARG A 492 16.67 19.43 26.53
N LEU A 493 16.86 18.52 25.55
CA LEU A 493 15.75 18.02 24.74
C LEU A 493 14.77 17.21 25.60
N GLN A 494 15.26 16.39 26.53
CA GLN A 494 14.46 15.65 27.50
C GLN A 494 13.62 16.59 28.37
N GLU A 495 14.21 17.68 28.88
CA GLU A 495 13.49 18.68 29.67
C GLU A 495 12.36 19.32 28.87
N MET A 496 12.62 19.70 27.61
CA MET A 496 11.61 20.26 26.71
C MET A 496 10.46 19.26 26.46
N ILE A 497 10.77 18.00 26.20
CA ILE A 497 9.78 16.92 25.94
C ILE A 497 8.93 16.66 27.20
N LEU A 498 9.54 16.55 28.38
CA LEU A 498 8.80 16.38 29.63
C LEU A 498 8.02 17.63 30.02
N GLY A 499 8.50 18.81 29.64
CA GLY A 499 7.81 20.06 29.80
C GLY A 499 6.51 20.15 28.99
N ILE A 500 6.56 19.76 27.71
CA ILE A 500 5.37 19.72 26.85
C ILE A 500 4.42 18.59 27.26
N ALA A 501 4.95 17.43 27.68
CA ALA A 501 4.15 16.30 28.12
C ALA A 501 3.14 16.67 29.22
N LYS A 502 3.52 17.54 30.14
CA LYS A 502 2.67 18.01 31.25
C LYS A 502 1.50 18.88 30.81
N GLN A 503 1.54 19.45 29.62
CA GLN A 503 0.56 20.40 29.12
C GLN A 503 -0.67 19.76 28.48
N PHE A 504 -0.60 18.46 28.17
CA PHE A 504 -1.66 17.74 27.47
C PHE A 504 -2.10 16.49 28.24
N ASP A 505 -3.39 16.27 28.30
CA ASP A 505 -3.99 15.10 28.97
C ASP A 505 -3.54 13.77 28.37
N GLN A 506 -3.25 13.74 27.06
CA GLN A 506 -2.78 12.56 26.34
C GLN A 506 -1.38 12.12 26.78
N THR A 507 -0.53 13.06 27.20
CA THR A 507 0.91 12.82 27.45
C THR A 507 1.35 13.03 28.89
N LYS A 508 0.50 13.55 29.78
CA LYS A 508 0.89 13.91 31.16
C LYS A 508 1.42 12.73 32.01
N ASP A 509 1.09 11.50 31.61
CA ASP A 509 1.59 10.29 32.31
C ASP A 509 2.93 9.80 31.75
N VAL A 510 3.42 10.36 30.66
CA VAL A 510 4.75 10.03 30.12
C VAL A 510 5.80 10.69 31.03
N LYS A 511 6.56 9.84 31.75
CA LYS A 511 7.60 10.26 32.70
C LYS A 511 9.01 9.96 32.21
N LYS A 512 9.14 9.09 31.20
CA LYS A 512 10.43 8.60 30.71
C LYS A 512 10.59 8.92 29.24
N VAL A 513 11.78 9.40 28.89
CA VAL A 513 12.22 9.69 27.52
C VAL A 513 13.45 8.86 27.23
N LEU A 514 13.47 8.14 26.12
CA LEU A 514 14.63 7.38 25.68
C LEU A 514 15.06 7.87 24.30
N PHE A 515 16.36 8.02 24.10
CA PHE A 515 16.91 8.43 22.81
C PHE A 515 17.42 7.22 22.03
N HIS A 516 16.92 7.03 20.83
CA HIS A 516 17.31 5.93 19.95
C HIS A 516 17.94 6.49 18.67
N PRO A 517 19.13 6.02 18.25
CA PRO A 517 19.87 6.60 17.14
C PRO A 517 19.13 6.49 15.80
N SER A 518 18.41 5.38 15.58
CA SER A 518 17.62 5.15 14.36
C SER A 518 16.53 4.13 14.64
N PHE A 519 15.25 4.53 14.56
CA PHE A 519 14.15 3.62 14.83
C PHE A 519 14.14 2.40 13.90
N PRO A 520 13.74 1.22 14.42
CA PRO A 520 13.47 0.06 13.58
C PRO A 520 12.27 0.35 12.67
N MET A 521 12.51 0.33 11.36
CA MET A 521 11.52 0.67 10.34
C MET A 521 11.16 -0.55 9.52
N ASP A 522 9.96 -0.54 8.91
CA ASP A 522 9.61 -1.52 7.91
C ASP A 522 10.52 -1.40 6.67
N ILE A 523 10.94 -2.52 6.13
CA ILE A 523 11.89 -2.58 5.00
C ILE A 523 11.30 -1.96 3.73
N ARG A 524 9.98 -2.08 3.55
CA ARG A 524 9.29 -1.73 2.32
C ARG A 524 9.09 -0.23 2.12
N HIS A 525 8.50 0.43 3.09
CA HIS A 525 8.15 1.85 2.98
C HIS A 525 9.13 2.74 3.72
N ASN A 526 9.93 2.16 4.62
CA ASN A 526 10.82 2.86 5.55
C ASN A 526 10.12 4.03 6.27
N SER A 527 8.85 3.82 6.57
CA SER A 527 7.96 4.85 7.13
C SER A 527 7.12 4.35 8.29
N LYS A 528 6.95 3.02 8.44
CA LYS A 528 6.25 2.42 9.58
C LYS A 528 7.26 2.01 10.65
N ILE A 529 7.09 2.53 11.86
CA ILE A 529 7.91 2.16 13.02
C ILE A 529 7.50 0.77 13.50
N ARG A 530 8.46 -0.11 13.69
CA ARG A 530 8.27 -1.41 14.33
C ARG A 530 8.27 -1.21 15.85
N ARG A 531 7.11 -0.79 16.39
CA ARG A 531 6.97 -0.42 17.81
C ARG A 531 7.18 -1.58 18.74
N GLU A 532 6.90 -2.79 18.30
CA GLU A 532 7.13 -4.02 19.05
C GLU A 532 8.62 -4.19 19.36
N ASP A 533 9.50 -4.02 18.37
CA ASP A 533 10.96 -4.08 18.55
C ASP A 533 11.46 -2.94 19.45
N LEU A 534 10.89 -1.75 19.25
CA LEU A 534 11.25 -0.56 20.05
C LEU A 534 10.79 -0.71 21.50
N SER A 535 9.64 -1.35 21.74
CA SER A 535 9.15 -1.67 23.10
C SER A 535 10.07 -2.70 23.80
N LEU A 536 10.52 -3.73 23.09
CA LEU A 536 11.48 -4.70 23.62
C LEU A 536 12.79 -4.01 24.01
N TRP A 537 13.34 -3.19 23.11
CA TRP A 537 14.54 -2.40 23.41
C TRP A 537 14.34 -1.46 24.61
N ALA A 538 13.20 -0.77 24.71
CA ALA A 538 12.92 0.11 25.83
C ALA A 538 12.81 -0.63 27.17
N ASN A 539 12.25 -1.85 27.17
CA ASN A 539 12.25 -2.73 28.35
C ASN A 539 13.67 -3.12 28.78
N GLU A 540 14.55 -3.47 27.82
CA GLU A 540 15.95 -3.81 28.11
C GLU A 540 16.74 -2.63 28.69
N VAL A 541 16.52 -1.42 28.17
CA VAL A 541 17.22 -0.21 28.64
C VAL A 541 16.76 0.22 30.03
N LEU A 542 15.51 -0.08 30.40
CA LEU A 542 14.92 0.34 31.67
C LEU A 542 14.91 -0.74 32.75
N ALA A 543 15.31 -1.97 32.42
CA ALA A 543 15.49 -3.07 33.37
C ALA A 543 16.78 -2.89 34.20
#